data_49de76d24ff9a295935a38959111b9a2
#
_entry.id   49de76d24ff9a295935a38959111b9a2
#
_cell.length_a   1.000
_cell.length_b   1.000
_cell.length_c   1.000
_cell.angle_alpha   90.00
_cell.angle_beta   90.00
_cell.angle_gamma   90.00
#
_symmetry.space_group_name_H-M   'P 1'
#
loop_
_entity.id
_entity.type
_entity.pdbx_description
1 polymer ?
#
loop_
_entity_poly.entity_id
_entity_poly.type
_entity_poly.pdbx_seq_one_letter_code
_entity_poly.pdbx_strand_id
1 'polypeptide(L)'
;MTRESGQSTDAATPEDSVVAEVPPPTVRLQISAAKKLNLAAFQNAVPALHELVIVNETSSPISELTVQLISEPPFVKPRVWNVESVGAGESYHLRDLDVQLDGALLSRLTEAESASLHFDLRSRKQLDEVLAAHESAVVLLARNQCGGIGHLPEMVAAFVQPNDQAIDRLLKGAALALQTGGKSGSIDGYTHGSKRAWELASGIWAAVLQRKLNYALPPASFEHTGPKVRSPSQVLDGGLATCLDLALLFAACLEQAHLNPLLVFTRGHAFVGVWLRDEEFSTSVVDDITAVRKRLKLQEMLVFETTLAAQGQAVSFSQAIANANRQLSEEEEDKFELVIDVKRARMSRIKPLAQAHAVAEAMPVEVEPEGTISIEDAPDLPDEAITDTPTSELDPKDRLARWQRKLLDLSLRNTLLNFKQGKKALLLDVAAPELEDTLAEGQSIKLLPSPALMQGQDPRSQQLHEARSLEDLRKAHAKDALKRREVFIRLEDQELEGRLVELYRGARNAMQEGGSNTLFIALGFLVWTRPDKPDSRVKAPLILLPITLNRKSARSGFTLQEHEDEALFNPTLVEMLRQDFQLELGIAAGDLPRDESGLDIAGIWKRVRSAIK
;
A
#
# COMPACT_ATOMS: atom_id res chain seq x y z
N MET A 1 -59.14 -18.27 -55.82
CA MET A 1 -60.32 -18.59 -54.98
C MET A 1 -59.99 -18.10 -53.60
N THR A 2 -60.50 -16.95 -53.34
CA THR A 2 -61.50 -16.53 -52.36
C THR A 2 -61.04 -16.49 -50.92
N ARG A 3 -60.80 -15.24 -50.41
CA ARG A 3 -61.58 -14.51 -49.39
C ARG A 3 -61.22 -14.89 -47.95
N GLU A 4 -61.18 -14.08 -46.93
CA GLU A 4 -61.63 -12.70 -46.62
C GLU A 4 -60.97 -12.31 -45.28
N SER A 5 -60.49 -11.11 -45.20
CA SER A 5 -60.77 -10.01 -44.26
C SER A 5 -61.24 -10.35 -42.82
N GLY A 6 -60.60 -9.76 -41.85
CA GLY A 6 -61.04 -9.61 -40.48
C GLY A 6 -60.14 -8.68 -39.71
N GLN A 7 -60.40 -7.36 -39.76
CA GLN A 7 -59.91 -6.39 -38.81
C GLN A 7 -60.51 -6.67 -37.42
N SER A 8 -59.70 -6.74 -36.41
CA SER A 8 -60.12 -6.55 -35.03
C SER A 8 -59.18 -5.60 -34.34
N THR A 9 -59.69 -4.44 -34.05
CA THR A 9 -59.11 -3.43 -33.15
C THR A 9 -59.19 -3.96 -31.73
N ASP A 10 -58.04 -4.16 -31.10
CA ASP A 10 -58.01 -4.39 -29.65
C ASP A 10 -57.18 -3.31 -28.94
N ALA A 11 -57.87 -2.80 -27.91
CA ALA A 11 -57.46 -1.68 -27.11
C ALA A 11 -56.21 -1.98 -26.28
N ALA A 12 -55.28 -0.99 -26.22
CA ALA A 12 -54.14 -0.99 -25.32
C ALA A 12 -54.62 -1.00 -23.86
N THR A 13 -54.32 -2.06 -23.16
CA THR A 13 -54.36 -2.12 -21.69
C THR A 13 -53.15 -1.35 -21.14
N PRO A 14 -53.30 -0.57 -20.06
CA PRO A 14 -52.20 0.12 -19.43
C PRO A 14 -51.24 -0.89 -18.76
N GLU A 15 -49.95 -0.77 -19.08
CA GLU A 15 -48.88 -1.51 -18.42
C GLU A 15 -48.96 -1.26 -16.90
N ASP A 16 -49.20 -2.31 -16.15
CA ASP A 16 -48.98 -2.35 -14.71
C ASP A 16 -47.52 -2.05 -14.42
N SER A 17 -47.27 -0.86 -13.90
CA SER A 17 -45.99 -0.50 -13.30
C SER A 17 -45.78 -1.44 -12.10
N VAL A 18 -44.90 -2.43 -12.28
CA VAL A 18 -44.39 -3.25 -11.19
C VAL A 18 -43.64 -2.32 -10.25
N VAL A 19 -44.34 -1.87 -9.22
CA VAL A 19 -43.72 -1.24 -8.05
C VAL A 19 -42.87 -2.33 -7.42
N ALA A 20 -41.53 -2.17 -7.49
CA ALA A 20 -40.59 -3.04 -6.78
C ALA A 20 -41.00 -2.98 -5.29
N GLU A 21 -41.53 -4.06 -4.75
CA GLU A 21 -41.81 -4.19 -3.32
C GLU A 21 -40.51 -3.96 -2.56
N VAL A 22 -40.47 -2.89 -1.78
CA VAL A 22 -39.36 -2.64 -0.81
C VAL A 22 -39.48 -3.78 0.21
N PRO A 23 -38.44 -4.60 0.38
CA PRO A 23 -38.49 -5.70 1.33
C PRO A 23 -38.79 -5.15 2.73
N PRO A 24 -39.56 -5.88 3.55
CA PRO A 24 -39.96 -5.42 4.87
C PRO A 24 -38.73 -5.10 5.72
N PRO A 25 -38.82 -4.08 6.58
CA PRO A 25 -37.70 -3.71 7.46
C PRO A 25 -37.32 -4.90 8.34
N THR A 26 -36.06 -5.26 8.31
CA THR A 26 -35.51 -6.47 8.94
C THR A 26 -34.39 -6.14 9.91
N VAL A 27 -34.11 -7.09 10.79
CA VAL A 27 -32.87 -7.06 11.60
C VAL A 27 -31.76 -7.74 10.80
N ARG A 28 -30.59 -7.15 10.76
CA ARG A 28 -29.45 -7.72 10.03
C ARG A 28 -28.13 -7.51 10.74
N LEU A 29 -27.18 -8.38 10.43
CA LEU A 29 -25.78 -8.26 10.82
C LEU A 29 -24.98 -7.66 9.67
N GLN A 30 -24.13 -6.69 10.00
CA GLN A 30 -23.12 -6.17 9.11
C GLN A 30 -21.75 -6.52 9.67
N ILE A 31 -20.95 -7.26 8.89
CA ILE A 31 -19.70 -7.86 9.36
C ILE A 31 -18.59 -7.58 8.36
N SER A 32 -17.44 -7.19 8.89
CA SER A 32 -16.19 -7.11 8.17
C SER A 32 -15.17 -8.02 8.83
N ALA A 33 -14.74 -9.06 8.12
CA ALA A 33 -13.78 -10.05 8.60
C ALA A 33 -12.60 -10.18 7.64
N ALA A 34 -11.48 -10.70 8.13
CA ALA A 34 -10.31 -11.01 7.32
C ALA A 34 -10.64 -12.09 6.28
N LYS A 35 -10.36 -11.84 5.01
CA LYS A 35 -10.61 -12.80 3.92
C LYS A 35 -9.58 -13.92 3.87
N LYS A 36 -8.38 -13.70 4.42
CA LYS A 36 -7.27 -14.65 4.45
C LYS A 36 -6.65 -14.63 5.85
N LEU A 37 -6.36 -15.79 6.39
CA LEU A 37 -5.68 -15.95 7.67
C LEU A 37 -4.59 -17.03 7.55
N ASN A 38 -3.48 -16.83 8.23
CA ASN A 38 -2.39 -17.80 8.32
C ASN A 38 -1.73 -17.76 9.69
N LEU A 39 -0.75 -18.62 9.91
CA LEU A 39 0.01 -18.66 11.16
C LEU A 39 0.74 -17.35 11.44
N ALA A 40 1.26 -16.67 10.42
CA ALA A 40 1.95 -15.37 10.58
C ALA A 40 0.99 -14.30 11.11
N ALA A 41 -0.23 -14.23 10.56
CA ALA A 41 -1.28 -13.32 11.02
C ALA A 41 -1.65 -13.60 12.50
N PHE A 42 -1.83 -14.88 12.86
CA PHE A 42 -2.10 -15.28 14.24
C PHE A 42 -0.96 -14.88 15.20
N GLN A 43 0.30 -15.18 14.87
CA GLN A 43 1.45 -14.86 15.73
C GLN A 43 1.70 -13.37 15.90
N ASN A 44 1.25 -12.56 14.95
CA ASN A 44 1.38 -11.11 14.96
C ASN A 44 0.08 -10.40 15.36
N ALA A 45 -0.88 -11.14 15.93
CA ALA A 45 -2.14 -10.60 16.45
C ALA A 45 -2.92 -9.74 15.42
N VAL A 46 -2.88 -10.14 14.14
CA VAL A 46 -3.69 -9.50 13.10
C VAL A 46 -5.16 -9.81 13.39
N PRO A 47 -6.04 -8.79 13.49
CA PRO A 47 -7.45 -9.02 13.80
C PRO A 47 -8.14 -9.86 12.70
N ALA A 48 -8.85 -10.91 13.11
CA ALA A 48 -9.68 -11.69 12.20
C ALA A 48 -11.06 -11.05 11.95
N LEU A 49 -11.53 -10.23 12.89
CA LEU A 49 -12.79 -9.50 12.81
C LEU A 49 -12.53 -8.00 12.95
N HIS A 50 -12.99 -7.22 11.98
CA HIS A 50 -12.75 -5.78 11.92
C HIS A 50 -13.97 -4.96 12.31
N GLU A 51 -15.18 -5.48 12.03
CA GLU A 51 -16.44 -4.83 12.32
C GLU A 51 -17.56 -5.85 12.55
N LEU A 52 -18.42 -5.57 13.52
CA LEU A 52 -19.63 -6.32 13.83
C LEU A 52 -20.69 -5.34 14.28
N VAL A 53 -21.74 -5.18 13.47
CA VAL A 53 -22.82 -4.23 13.70
C VAL A 53 -24.16 -4.95 13.64
N ILE A 54 -25.02 -4.71 14.62
CA ILE A 54 -26.42 -5.10 14.59
C ILE A 54 -27.20 -3.90 14.05
N VAL A 55 -27.93 -4.09 12.97
CA VAL A 55 -28.78 -3.06 12.36
C VAL A 55 -30.23 -3.45 12.55
N ASN A 56 -30.98 -2.64 13.30
CA ASN A 56 -32.42 -2.81 13.49
C ASN A 56 -33.17 -1.85 12.57
N GLU A 57 -33.63 -2.33 11.43
CA GLU A 57 -34.45 -1.54 10.49
C GLU A 57 -35.94 -1.58 10.82
N THR A 58 -36.34 -2.30 11.90
CA THR A 58 -37.75 -2.39 12.32
C THR A 58 -38.23 -1.13 13.05
N SER A 59 -39.51 -0.96 13.15
CA SER A 59 -40.15 0.15 13.89
C SER A 59 -40.17 -0.03 15.41
N SER A 60 -39.64 -1.14 15.92
CA SER A 60 -39.66 -1.46 17.36
C SER A 60 -38.23 -1.75 17.87
N PRO A 61 -37.92 -1.40 19.13
CA PRO A 61 -36.64 -1.78 19.72
C PRO A 61 -36.57 -3.30 19.92
N ILE A 62 -35.40 -3.87 19.69
CA ILE A 62 -35.09 -5.28 19.97
C ILE A 62 -34.20 -5.35 21.21
N SER A 63 -34.46 -6.30 22.10
CA SER A 63 -33.79 -6.39 23.38
C SER A 63 -33.35 -7.82 23.72
N GLU A 64 -32.41 -7.92 24.72
CA GLU A 64 -31.87 -9.19 25.20
C GLU A 64 -31.28 -10.05 24.07
N LEU A 65 -30.36 -9.44 23.34
CA LEU A 65 -29.76 -10.04 22.15
C LEU A 65 -28.46 -10.79 22.48
N THR A 66 -28.22 -11.83 21.71
CA THR A 66 -26.96 -12.60 21.73
C THR A 66 -26.47 -12.79 20.31
N VAL A 67 -25.23 -12.39 20.02
CA VAL A 67 -24.53 -12.73 18.79
C VAL A 67 -23.57 -13.88 19.10
N GLN A 68 -23.71 -14.98 18.37
CA GLN A 68 -22.81 -16.12 18.48
C GLN A 68 -21.94 -16.21 17.23
N LEU A 69 -20.65 -16.44 17.43
CA LEU A 69 -19.68 -16.74 16.38
C LEU A 69 -19.20 -18.17 16.51
N ILE A 70 -19.27 -18.92 15.42
CA ILE A 70 -18.62 -20.23 15.23
C ILE A 70 -17.88 -20.24 13.90
N SER A 71 -16.99 -21.20 13.69
CA SER A 71 -16.26 -21.34 12.42
C SER A 71 -16.25 -22.79 11.94
N GLU A 72 -16.20 -22.98 10.62
CA GLU A 72 -16.06 -24.27 9.99
C GLU A 72 -14.95 -24.24 8.94
N PRO A 73 -13.86 -25.06 9.11
CA PRO A 73 -13.51 -25.86 10.30
C PRO A 73 -13.35 -25.00 11.57
N PRO A 74 -13.25 -25.60 12.76
CA PRO A 74 -13.21 -24.85 14.02
C PRO A 74 -11.83 -24.18 14.26
N PHE A 75 -11.50 -23.16 13.45
CA PHE A 75 -10.27 -22.38 13.54
C PHE A 75 -10.39 -21.15 14.47
N VAL A 76 -11.63 -20.82 14.86
CA VAL A 76 -11.94 -19.78 15.86
C VAL A 76 -12.62 -20.45 17.03
N LYS A 77 -12.20 -20.11 18.27
CA LYS A 77 -12.95 -20.52 19.45
C LYS A 77 -14.33 -19.86 19.45
N PRO A 78 -15.41 -20.61 19.71
CA PRO A 78 -16.74 -20.03 19.79
C PRO A 78 -16.80 -18.82 20.70
N ARG A 79 -17.41 -17.74 20.25
CA ARG A 79 -17.56 -16.50 21.01
C ARG A 79 -18.99 -16.03 21.03
N VAL A 80 -19.39 -15.42 22.14
CA VAL A 80 -20.74 -14.90 22.36
C VAL A 80 -20.64 -13.47 22.86
N TRP A 81 -21.39 -12.57 22.23
CA TRP A 81 -21.59 -11.19 22.68
C TRP A 81 -23.03 -11.01 23.13
N ASN A 82 -23.22 -10.32 24.25
CA ASN A 82 -24.53 -9.96 24.77
C ASN A 82 -24.78 -8.46 24.53
N VAL A 83 -25.94 -8.13 23.99
CA VAL A 83 -26.37 -6.76 23.75
C VAL A 83 -27.74 -6.56 24.42
N GLU A 84 -27.87 -5.53 25.26
CA GLU A 84 -29.09 -5.30 26.02
C GLU A 84 -30.25 -4.90 25.11
N SER A 85 -30.03 -3.91 24.24
CA SER A 85 -31.06 -3.45 23.31
C SER A 85 -30.47 -2.68 22.14
N VAL A 86 -31.19 -2.67 21.02
CA VAL A 86 -30.96 -1.81 19.86
C VAL A 86 -32.27 -1.12 19.52
N GLY A 87 -32.29 0.21 19.51
CA GLY A 87 -33.49 1.02 19.24
C GLY A 87 -34.07 0.80 17.86
N ALA A 88 -35.30 1.22 17.65
CA ALA A 88 -35.96 1.18 16.35
C ALA A 88 -35.21 2.07 15.34
N GLY A 89 -34.84 1.52 14.18
CA GLY A 89 -34.06 2.22 13.16
C GLY A 89 -32.62 2.51 13.51
N GLU A 90 -32.10 1.96 14.62
CA GLU A 90 -30.74 2.20 15.10
C GLU A 90 -29.77 1.08 14.70
N SER A 91 -28.47 1.41 14.79
CA SER A 91 -27.37 0.47 14.60
C SER A 91 -26.49 0.42 15.86
N TYR A 92 -26.13 -0.78 16.30
CA TYR A 92 -25.28 -1.01 17.47
C TYR A 92 -23.94 -1.61 17.03
N HIS A 93 -22.84 -0.90 17.29
CA HIS A 93 -21.48 -1.35 17.00
C HIS A 93 -20.87 -2.06 18.21
N LEU A 94 -20.53 -3.32 18.04
CA LEU A 94 -19.79 -4.06 19.04
C LEU A 94 -18.33 -3.58 19.05
N ARG A 95 -17.78 -3.31 20.22
CA ARG A 95 -16.43 -2.75 20.36
C ARG A 95 -15.36 -3.79 20.66
N ASP A 96 -15.72 -4.85 21.39
CA ASP A 96 -14.81 -5.94 21.71
C ASP A 96 -14.90 -7.03 20.62
N LEU A 97 -14.03 -6.90 19.61
CA LEU A 97 -14.00 -7.78 18.45
C LEU A 97 -12.84 -8.79 18.49
N ASP A 98 -12.16 -8.93 19.63
CA ASP A 98 -11.07 -9.88 19.78
C ASP A 98 -11.58 -11.31 19.77
N VAL A 99 -11.13 -12.10 18.80
CA VAL A 99 -11.49 -13.51 18.62
C VAL A 99 -10.24 -14.38 18.70
N GLN A 100 -10.35 -15.49 19.43
CA GLN A 100 -9.23 -16.40 19.61
C GLN A 100 -9.14 -17.42 18.48
N LEU A 101 -8.07 -17.31 17.69
CA LEU A 101 -7.76 -18.29 16.63
C LEU A 101 -7.09 -19.55 17.21
N ASP A 102 -7.29 -20.69 16.55
CA ASP A 102 -6.58 -21.93 16.87
C ASP A 102 -5.21 -21.95 16.17
N GLY A 103 -4.18 -21.50 16.88
CA GLY A 103 -2.81 -21.52 16.39
C GLY A 103 -2.27 -22.94 16.12
N ALA A 104 -2.78 -23.97 16.80
CA ALA A 104 -2.37 -25.35 16.57
C ALA A 104 -2.90 -25.86 15.23
N LEU A 105 -4.12 -25.51 14.86
CA LEU A 105 -4.67 -25.80 13.53
C LEU A 105 -3.86 -25.07 12.47
N LEU A 106 -3.70 -23.75 12.58
CA LEU A 106 -2.97 -22.92 11.61
C LEU A 106 -1.51 -23.35 11.42
N SER A 107 -0.87 -23.87 12.48
CA SER A 107 0.52 -24.37 12.39
C SER A 107 0.67 -25.68 11.60
N ARG A 108 -0.39 -26.45 11.45
CA ARG A 108 -0.39 -27.75 10.76
C ARG A 108 -0.83 -27.68 9.30
N LEU A 109 -1.43 -26.58 8.88
CA LEU A 109 -1.88 -26.41 7.51
C LEU A 109 -0.71 -26.43 6.52
N THR A 110 -0.71 -27.40 5.62
CA THR A 110 0.25 -27.54 4.52
C THR A 110 -0.29 -27.03 3.20
N GLU A 111 -1.63 -26.97 3.06
CA GLU A 111 -2.35 -26.44 1.92
C GLU A 111 -3.36 -25.38 2.38
N ALA A 112 -3.78 -24.53 1.44
CA ALA A 112 -4.85 -23.56 1.70
C ALA A 112 -6.20 -24.28 1.76
N GLU A 113 -7.02 -23.93 2.74
CA GLU A 113 -8.36 -24.50 2.94
C GLU A 113 -9.41 -23.39 2.96
N SER A 114 -10.57 -23.68 2.34
CA SER A 114 -11.72 -22.82 2.47
C SER A 114 -12.39 -23.03 3.83
N ALA A 115 -12.75 -21.92 4.46
CA ALA A 115 -13.38 -21.89 5.77
C ALA A 115 -14.47 -20.84 5.81
N SER A 116 -15.33 -20.89 6.82
CA SER A 116 -16.36 -19.90 7.04
C SER A 116 -16.49 -19.50 8.50
N LEU A 117 -16.89 -18.25 8.71
CA LEU A 117 -17.32 -17.70 9.99
C LEU A 117 -18.83 -17.55 9.95
N HIS A 118 -19.52 -18.19 10.88
CA HIS A 118 -20.97 -18.12 11.00
C HIS A 118 -21.35 -17.28 12.20
N PHE A 119 -22.20 -16.29 11.97
CA PHE A 119 -22.71 -15.37 12.98
C PHE A 119 -24.22 -15.50 13.06
N ASP A 120 -24.73 -15.84 14.24
CA ASP A 120 -26.15 -15.91 14.53
C ASP A 120 -26.53 -14.85 15.55
N LEU A 121 -27.49 -13.99 15.21
CA LEU A 121 -28.13 -13.08 16.15
C LEU A 121 -29.43 -13.72 16.65
N ARG A 122 -29.56 -13.89 17.97
CA ARG A 122 -30.72 -14.50 18.62
C ARG A 122 -31.27 -13.61 19.71
N SER A 123 -32.56 -13.73 20.00
CA SER A 123 -33.15 -13.18 21.20
C SER A 123 -33.00 -14.17 22.37
N ARG A 124 -32.54 -13.70 23.54
CA ARG A 124 -32.47 -14.56 24.75
C ARG A 124 -33.84 -14.96 25.29
N LYS A 125 -34.90 -14.22 24.92
CA LYS A 125 -36.28 -14.57 25.29
C LYS A 125 -36.84 -15.72 24.46
N GLN A 126 -36.34 -15.83 23.23
CA GLN A 126 -36.79 -16.85 22.26
C GLN A 126 -35.53 -17.51 21.66
N LEU A 127 -34.89 -18.37 22.45
CA LEU A 127 -33.58 -18.97 22.12
C LEU A 127 -33.55 -19.76 20.80
N ASP A 128 -34.69 -20.21 20.32
CA ASP A 128 -34.83 -20.98 19.08
C ASP A 128 -35.00 -20.07 17.84
N GLU A 129 -35.23 -18.77 18.03
CA GLU A 129 -35.44 -17.83 16.93
C GLU A 129 -34.15 -17.12 16.54
N VAL A 130 -33.69 -17.35 15.30
CA VAL A 130 -32.59 -16.61 14.68
C VAL A 130 -33.15 -15.36 14.03
N LEU A 131 -32.84 -14.20 14.60
CA LEU A 131 -33.28 -12.89 14.07
C LEU A 131 -32.51 -12.48 12.83
N ALA A 132 -31.23 -12.80 12.77
CA ALA A 132 -30.38 -12.60 11.62
C ALA A 132 -29.19 -13.58 11.64
N ALA A 133 -28.78 -14.02 10.48
CA ALA A 133 -27.58 -14.82 10.29
C ALA A 133 -26.67 -14.17 9.23
N HIS A 134 -25.37 -14.37 9.38
CA HIS A 134 -24.38 -13.92 8.40
C HIS A 134 -23.26 -14.94 8.29
N GLU A 135 -22.86 -15.24 7.06
CA GLU A 135 -21.71 -16.09 6.78
C GLU A 135 -20.62 -15.29 6.06
N SER A 136 -19.38 -15.39 6.55
CA SER A 136 -18.22 -14.78 5.92
C SER A 136 -17.24 -15.88 5.49
N ALA A 137 -16.99 -15.95 4.19
CA ALA A 137 -15.98 -16.86 3.65
C ALA A 137 -14.56 -16.38 4.02
N VAL A 138 -13.72 -17.31 4.44
CA VAL A 138 -12.32 -17.09 4.82
C VAL A 138 -11.46 -18.16 4.16
N VAL A 139 -10.27 -17.79 3.70
CA VAL A 139 -9.27 -18.75 3.24
C VAL A 139 -8.19 -18.89 4.32
N LEU A 140 -8.06 -20.07 4.87
CA LEU A 140 -6.95 -20.43 5.75
C LEU A 140 -5.77 -20.82 4.87
N LEU A 141 -4.73 -20.01 4.88
CA LEU A 141 -3.53 -20.28 4.08
C LEU A 141 -2.63 -21.29 4.77
N ALA A 142 -1.85 -22.04 3.98
CA ALA A 142 -0.80 -22.90 4.52
C ALA A 142 0.12 -22.09 5.45
N ARG A 143 0.71 -22.77 6.47
CA ARG A 143 1.57 -22.10 7.45
C ARG A 143 2.73 -21.31 6.84
N ASN A 144 3.26 -21.81 5.73
CA ASN A 144 4.36 -21.20 4.98
C ASN A 144 3.90 -20.41 3.76
N GLN A 145 2.61 -20.11 3.64
CA GLN A 145 2.06 -19.30 2.54
C GLN A 145 1.89 -17.87 3.00
N CYS A 146 2.56 -16.94 2.31
CA CYS A 146 2.36 -15.51 2.57
C CYS A 146 1.04 -15.04 1.95
N GLY A 147 0.42 -14.01 2.55
CA GLY A 147 -0.87 -13.47 2.07
C GLY A 147 -0.78 -12.67 0.75
N GLY A 148 0.44 -12.52 0.19
CA GLY A 148 0.72 -11.60 -0.91
C GLY A 148 0.97 -10.17 -0.43
N ILE A 149 1.25 -9.27 -1.37
CA ILE A 149 1.54 -7.85 -1.07
C ILE A 149 0.33 -6.92 -1.23
N GLY A 150 -0.82 -7.45 -1.63
CA GLY A 150 -2.03 -6.65 -1.87
C GLY A 150 -2.75 -6.20 -0.59
N HIS A 151 -2.56 -6.90 0.53
CA HIS A 151 -3.17 -6.58 1.83
C HIS A 151 -2.19 -6.89 2.95
N LEU A 152 -1.87 -5.89 3.78
CA LEU A 152 -0.85 -5.96 4.83
C LEU A 152 0.51 -6.47 4.29
N PRO A 153 1.10 -5.79 3.30
CA PRO A 153 2.34 -6.24 2.66
C PRO A 153 3.50 -6.37 3.66
N GLU A 154 3.53 -5.57 4.73
CA GLU A 154 4.50 -5.65 5.81
C GLU A 154 4.55 -7.04 6.49
N MET A 155 3.46 -7.82 6.42
CA MET A 155 3.41 -9.17 6.96
C MET A 155 4.37 -10.16 6.27
N VAL A 156 4.86 -9.83 5.07
CA VAL A 156 5.92 -10.62 4.42
C VAL A 156 7.20 -10.64 5.28
N ALA A 157 7.47 -9.58 6.05
CA ALA A 157 8.59 -9.55 6.99
C ALA A 157 8.53 -10.68 8.04
N ALA A 158 7.35 -11.23 8.34
CA ALA A 158 7.24 -12.38 9.23
C ALA A 158 7.94 -13.64 8.67
N PHE A 159 8.11 -13.73 7.36
CA PHE A 159 8.79 -14.85 6.70
C PHE A 159 10.31 -14.67 6.61
N VAL A 160 10.85 -13.52 6.98
CA VAL A 160 12.30 -13.35 7.24
C VAL A 160 12.62 -14.01 8.57
N GLN A 161 13.40 -15.10 8.55
CA GLN A 161 13.67 -15.99 9.69
C GLN A 161 15.16 -15.95 10.08
N PRO A 162 15.65 -14.90 10.76
CA PRO A 162 17.07 -14.73 11.06
C PRO A 162 17.63 -15.81 12.00
N ASN A 163 16.79 -16.44 12.83
CA ASN A 163 17.20 -17.46 13.79
C ASN A 163 17.15 -18.89 13.24
N ASP A 164 16.97 -19.09 11.93
CA ASP A 164 17.04 -20.42 11.32
C ASP A 164 18.50 -20.91 11.32
N GLN A 165 18.72 -22.21 11.68
CA GLN A 165 20.08 -22.80 11.76
C GLN A 165 20.87 -22.70 10.44
N ALA A 166 20.19 -22.64 9.31
CA ALA A 166 20.84 -22.44 8.02
C ALA A 166 21.51 -21.07 7.91
N ILE A 167 20.99 -20.04 8.58
CA ILE A 167 21.54 -18.70 8.60
C ILE A 167 22.90 -18.67 9.29
N ASP A 168 23.04 -19.33 10.45
CA ASP A 168 24.33 -19.44 11.16
C ASP A 168 25.41 -20.11 10.28
N ARG A 169 25.02 -21.16 9.53
CA ARG A 169 25.91 -21.84 8.58
C ARG A 169 26.34 -20.91 7.43
N LEU A 170 25.43 -20.09 6.92
CA LEU A 170 25.75 -19.11 5.87
C LEU A 170 26.63 -17.98 6.39
N LEU A 171 26.38 -17.46 7.58
CA LEU A 171 27.19 -16.41 8.18
C LEU A 171 28.60 -16.91 8.52
N LYS A 172 28.76 -18.16 8.97
CA LYS A 172 30.08 -18.80 9.10
C LYS A 172 30.81 -18.86 7.75
N GLY A 173 30.09 -19.23 6.68
CA GLY A 173 30.63 -19.20 5.31
C GLY A 173 31.03 -17.79 4.85
N ALA A 174 30.20 -16.79 5.16
CA ALA A 174 30.48 -15.39 4.83
C ALA A 174 31.72 -14.87 5.57
N ALA A 175 31.87 -15.18 6.87
CA ALA A 175 33.05 -14.84 7.65
C ALA A 175 34.32 -15.45 7.05
N LEU A 176 34.28 -16.73 6.66
CA LEU A 176 35.38 -17.41 6.01
C LEU A 176 35.73 -16.80 4.65
N ALA A 177 34.73 -16.50 3.83
CA ALA A 177 34.92 -15.85 2.53
C ALA A 177 35.59 -14.48 2.68
N LEU A 178 35.15 -13.67 3.66
CA LEU A 178 35.77 -12.38 3.98
C LEU A 178 37.23 -12.53 4.41
N GLN A 179 37.55 -13.48 5.32
CA GLN A 179 38.93 -13.76 5.76
C GLN A 179 39.82 -14.18 4.60
N THR A 180 39.31 -15.06 3.72
CA THR A 180 40.05 -15.49 2.52
C THR A 180 40.34 -14.31 1.58
N GLY A 181 39.40 -13.34 1.49
CA GLY A 181 39.58 -12.09 0.76
C GLY A 181 40.40 -11.02 1.49
N GLY A 182 41.08 -11.35 2.61
CA GLY A 182 41.90 -10.41 3.39
C GLY A 182 41.12 -9.37 4.18
N LYS A 183 39.82 -9.59 4.40
CA LYS A 183 38.93 -8.74 5.19
C LYS A 183 38.70 -9.33 6.59
N SER A 184 38.17 -8.54 7.52
CA SER A 184 37.78 -9.07 8.83
C SER A 184 36.63 -10.08 8.68
N GLY A 185 36.73 -11.21 9.36
CA GLY A 185 35.65 -12.23 9.43
C GLY A 185 34.63 -11.96 10.55
N SER A 186 34.72 -10.83 11.26
CA SER A 186 33.75 -10.46 12.31
C SER A 186 32.37 -10.19 11.67
N ILE A 187 31.29 -10.63 12.32
CA ILE A 187 29.92 -10.29 11.92
C ILE A 187 29.43 -9.20 12.89
N ASP A 188 29.75 -7.97 12.58
CA ASP A 188 29.71 -6.82 13.49
C ASP A 188 28.79 -5.67 13.04
N GLY A 189 27.96 -5.92 12.02
CA GLY A 189 26.97 -4.96 11.55
C GLY A 189 27.58 -3.64 11.08
N TYR A 190 27.07 -2.54 11.61
CA TYR A 190 27.48 -1.17 11.26
C TYR A 190 28.69 -0.63 12.03
N THR A 191 29.36 -1.42 12.87
CA THR A 191 30.40 -0.95 13.79
C THR A 191 31.55 -0.20 13.10
N HIS A 192 31.83 -0.51 11.83
CA HIS A 192 32.91 0.10 11.04
C HIS A 192 32.35 0.85 9.80
N GLY A 193 31.14 1.39 9.88
CA GLY A 193 30.55 2.25 8.85
C GLY A 193 30.05 1.55 7.60
N SER A 194 29.73 2.35 6.58
CA SER A 194 29.10 1.91 5.32
C SER A 194 29.90 0.90 4.54
N LYS A 195 31.24 1.05 4.55
CA LYS A 195 32.16 0.11 3.89
C LYS A 195 32.04 -1.29 4.47
N ARG A 196 31.94 -1.38 5.80
CA ARG A 196 31.80 -2.67 6.49
C ARG A 196 30.45 -3.33 6.19
N ALA A 197 29.36 -2.57 6.18
CA ALA A 197 28.04 -3.07 5.80
C ALA A 197 28.05 -3.65 4.37
N TRP A 198 28.71 -2.98 3.44
CA TRP A 198 28.91 -3.46 2.07
C TRP A 198 29.75 -4.76 2.03
N GLU A 199 30.86 -4.83 2.76
CA GLU A 199 31.72 -6.03 2.84
C GLU A 199 30.94 -7.23 3.40
N LEU A 200 30.15 -7.03 4.46
CA LEU A 200 29.31 -8.08 5.05
C LEU A 200 28.26 -8.58 4.05
N ALA A 201 27.58 -7.69 3.34
CA ALA A 201 26.63 -8.07 2.30
C ALA A 201 27.29 -8.84 1.16
N SER A 202 28.51 -8.43 0.73
CA SER A 202 29.31 -9.14 -0.26
C SER A 202 29.77 -10.53 0.23
N GLY A 203 30.14 -10.65 1.50
CA GLY A 203 30.49 -11.93 2.12
C GLY A 203 29.30 -12.90 2.18
N ILE A 204 28.11 -12.39 2.53
CA ILE A 204 26.85 -13.15 2.51
C ILE A 204 26.53 -13.59 1.08
N TRP A 205 26.67 -12.70 0.09
CA TRP A 205 26.53 -13.02 -1.33
C TRP A 205 27.41 -14.20 -1.73
N ALA A 206 28.71 -14.12 -1.41
CA ALA A 206 29.67 -15.19 -1.71
C ALA A 206 29.29 -16.53 -1.04
N ALA A 207 28.86 -16.49 0.23
CA ALA A 207 28.44 -17.69 0.95
C ALA A 207 27.21 -18.37 0.36
N VAL A 208 26.22 -17.60 -0.10
CA VAL A 208 25.02 -18.16 -0.76
C VAL A 208 25.39 -18.69 -2.15
N LEU A 209 26.20 -17.98 -2.92
CA LEU A 209 26.64 -18.39 -4.26
C LEU A 209 27.38 -19.74 -4.21
N GLN A 210 28.20 -19.99 -3.17
CA GLN A 210 28.87 -21.28 -2.95
C GLN A 210 27.92 -22.45 -2.77
N ARG A 211 26.65 -22.22 -2.38
CA ARG A 211 25.65 -23.29 -2.21
C ARG A 211 25.13 -23.85 -3.53
N LYS A 212 25.45 -23.23 -4.66
CA LYS A 212 25.06 -23.69 -6.01
C LYS A 212 23.54 -23.99 -6.10
N LEU A 213 22.73 -23.08 -5.55
CA LEU A 213 21.28 -23.22 -5.57
C LEU A 213 20.74 -23.20 -7.00
N ASN A 214 19.62 -23.87 -7.23
CA ASN A 214 18.90 -23.84 -8.49
C ASN A 214 17.68 -22.92 -8.38
N TYR A 215 17.43 -22.14 -9.42
CA TYR A 215 16.28 -21.25 -9.48
C TYR A 215 15.02 -22.00 -9.93
N ALA A 216 13.92 -21.83 -9.20
CA ALA A 216 12.60 -22.32 -9.56
C ALA A 216 11.69 -21.15 -9.92
N LEU A 217 11.07 -21.20 -11.09
CA LEU A 217 10.04 -20.22 -11.44
C LEU A 217 8.84 -20.38 -10.50
N PRO A 218 8.35 -19.27 -9.90
CA PRO A 218 7.12 -19.32 -9.12
C PRO A 218 5.90 -19.60 -10.03
N PRO A 219 4.82 -20.21 -9.49
CA PRO A 219 3.57 -20.38 -10.22
C PRO A 219 2.98 -19.04 -10.70
N ALA A 220 2.25 -19.04 -11.82
CA ALA A 220 1.66 -17.82 -12.40
C ALA A 220 0.67 -17.06 -11.49
N SER A 221 0.11 -17.70 -10.46
CA SER A 221 -0.79 -17.10 -9.46
C SER A 221 -0.09 -16.47 -8.26
N PHE A 222 1.22 -16.34 -8.30
CA PHE A 222 2.09 -15.88 -7.22
C PHE A 222 1.61 -14.58 -6.55
N GLU A 223 1.20 -13.58 -7.34
CA GLU A 223 0.86 -12.24 -6.83
C GLU A 223 -0.51 -12.18 -6.12
N HIS A 224 -1.49 -12.94 -6.61
CA HIS A 224 -2.88 -12.83 -6.14
C HIS A 224 -3.22 -13.76 -4.98
N THR A 225 -2.73 -14.99 -5.02
CA THR A 225 -3.04 -16.00 -3.98
C THR A 225 -2.06 -15.99 -2.83
N GLY A 226 -0.86 -15.45 -3.04
CA GLY A 226 0.28 -15.51 -2.14
C GLY A 226 1.06 -16.82 -2.31
N PRO A 227 2.39 -16.75 -2.48
CA PRO A 227 3.23 -17.93 -2.68
C PRO A 227 3.45 -18.70 -1.39
N LYS A 228 3.67 -20.01 -1.53
CA LYS A 228 4.33 -20.78 -0.48
C LYS A 228 5.81 -20.42 -0.47
N VAL A 229 6.34 -20.17 0.69
CA VAL A 229 7.73 -19.77 0.94
C VAL A 229 8.47 -20.92 1.60
N ARG A 230 9.70 -21.17 1.18
CA ARG A 230 10.61 -22.12 1.83
C ARG A 230 11.36 -21.41 2.95
N SER A 231 11.50 -22.11 4.09
CA SER A 231 12.41 -21.63 5.15
C SER A 231 13.88 -21.68 4.67
N PRO A 232 14.79 -20.90 5.30
CA PRO A 232 16.22 -20.95 4.97
C PRO A 232 16.79 -22.37 4.98
N SER A 233 16.44 -23.21 5.96
CA SER A 233 16.85 -24.62 6.01
C SER A 233 16.31 -25.40 4.82
N GLN A 234 15.03 -25.24 4.45
CA GLN A 234 14.45 -25.92 3.29
C GLN A 234 15.10 -25.50 1.96
N VAL A 235 15.50 -24.23 1.83
CA VAL A 235 16.23 -23.74 0.64
C VAL A 235 17.60 -24.40 0.54
N LEU A 236 18.37 -24.42 1.65
CA LEU A 236 19.71 -25.01 1.63
C LEU A 236 19.71 -26.53 1.47
N ASP A 237 18.80 -27.21 2.16
CA ASP A 237 18.73 -28.69 2.12
C ASP A 237 18.16 -29.18 0.79
N GLY A 238 17.17 -28.46 0.22
CA GLY A 238 16.56 -28.78 -1.07
C GLY A 238 17.33 -28.29 -2.30
N GLY A 239 18.24 -27.34 -2.13
CA GLY A 239 19.01 -26.76 -3.23
C GLY A 239 18.18 -26.00 -4.26
N LEU A 240 16.94 -25.61 -3.94
CA LEU A 240 15.97 -25.02 -4.86
C LEU A 240 15.30 -23.80 -4.22
N ALA A 241 15.21 -22.68 -4.95
CA ALA A 241 14.62 -21.44 -4.45
C ALA A 241 13.91 -20.63 -5.55
N THR A 242 12.82 -19.96 -5.18
CA THR A 242 12.19 -18.91 -5.99
C THR A 242 12.85 -17.56 -5.73
N CYS A 243 12.46 -16.51 -6.48
CA CYS A 243 12.93 -15.14 -6.22
C CYS A 243 12.60 -14.67 -4.78
N LEU A 244 11.40 -14.98 -4.29
CA LEU A 244 11.00 -14.60 -2.93
C LEU A 244 11.76 -15.42 -1.87
N ASP A 245 11.95 -16.73 -2.07
CA ASP A 245 12.74 -17.56 -1.16
C ASP A 245 14.17 -17.01 -0.99
N LEU A 246 14.81 -16.61 -2.11
CA LEU A 246 16.14 -16.01 -2.10
C LEU A 246 16.16 -14.64 -1.43
N ALA A 247 15.17 -13.79 -1.73
CA ALA A 247 15.06 -12.48 -1.10
C ALA A 247 14.93 -12.62 0.43
N LEU A 248 14.09 -13.54 0.90
CA LEU A 248 13.90 -13.79 2.33
C LEU A 248 15.14 -14.42 2.98
N LEU A 249 15.84 -15.32 2.27
CA LEU A 249 17.10 -15.93 2.74
C LEU A 249 18.18 -14.86 2.95
N PHE A 250 18.39 -14.00 1.95
CA PHE A 250 19.37 -12.92 2.05
C PHE A 250 18.99 -11.92 3.14
N ALA A 251 17.71 -11.53 3.21
CA ALA A 251 17.21 -10.64 4.25
C ALA A 251 17.43 -11.22 5.65
N ALA A 252 17.21 -12.54 5.83
CA ALA A 252 17.45 -13.22 7.10
C ALA A 252 18.95 -13.22 7.49
N CYS A 253 19.86 -13.45 6.51
CA CYS A 253 21.30 -13.36 6.74
C CYS A 253 21.74 -11.94 7.13
N LEU A 254 21.21 -10.92 6.43
CA LEU A 254 21.52 -9.51 6.70
C LEU A 254 21.00 -9.11 8.09
N GLU A 255 19.75 -9.47 8.44
CA GLU A 255 19.18 -9.16 9.77
C GLU A 255 20.01 -9.83 10.88
N GLN A 256 20.38 -11.10 10.73
CA GLN A 256 21.20 -11.81 11.71
C GLN A 256 22.64 -11.27 11.77
N ALA A 257 23.14 -10.67 10.70
CA ALA A 257 24.41 -9.95 10.68
C ALA A 257 24.32 -8.53 11.25
N HIS A 258 23.22 -8.16 11.89
CA HIS A 258 22.94 -6.82 12.44
C HIS A 258 22.93 -5.71 11.39
N LEU A 259 22.51 -6.03 10.17
CA LEU A 259 22.23 -5.07 9.11
C LEU A 259 20.72 -4.93 8.91
N ASN A 260 20.28 -3.82 8.34
CA ASN A 260 18.87 -3.53 8.13
C ASN A 260 18.46 -3.89 6.70
N PRO A 261 17.84 -5.08 6.46
CA PRO A 261 17.43 -5.50 5.13
C PRO A 261 16.14 -4.85 4.66
N LEU A 262 16.02 -4.79 3.34
CA LEU A 262 14.87 -4.31 2.61
C LEU A 262 14.41 -5.41 1.64
N LEU A 263 13.11 -5.68 1.58
CA LEU A 263 12.53 -6.55 0.56
C LEU A 263 11.94 -5.67 -0.53
N VAL A 264 12.43 -5.81 -1.75
CA VAL A 264 12.01 -5.00 -2.90
C VAL A 264 11.10 -5.85 -3.79
N PHE A 265 9.94 -5.31 -4.13
CA PHE A 265 8.96 -5.96 -4.99
C PHE A 265 8.76 -5.16 -6.27
N THR A 266 8.87 -5.86 -7.38
CA THR A 266 8.44 -5.41 -8.71
C THR A 266 7.41 -6.39 -9.22
N ARG A 267 6.70 -6.07 -10.29
CA ARG A 267 5.65 -6.93 -10.84
C ARG A 267 6.18 -8.34 -11.13
N GLY A 268 5.68 -9.33 -10.39
CA GLY A 268 6.06 -10.74 -10.52
C GLY A 268 7.44 -11.08 -10.00
N HIS A 269 8.13 -10.20 -9.30
CA HIS A 269 9.50 -10.44 -8.88
C HIS A 269 9.83 -9.83 -7.51
N ALA A 270 10.81 -10.41 -6.82
CA ALA A 270 11.30 -9.93 -5.54
C ALA A 270 12.82 -10.07 -5.45
N PHE A 271 13.47 -9.09 -4.87
CA PHE A 271 14.90 -9.08 -4.57
C PHE A 271 15.19 -8.29 -3.28
N VAL A 272 16.44 -8.10 -2.92
CA VAL A 272 16.83 -7.56 -1.61
C VAL A 272 17.57 -6.24 -1.73
N GLY A 273 17.38 -5.38 -0.73
CA GLY A 273 18.24 -4.26 -0.44
C GLY A 273 18.78 -4.33 0.98
N VAL A 274 19.73 -3.47 1.29
CA VAL A 274 20.26 -3.31 2.63
C VAL A 274 20.70 -1.85 2.84
N TRP A 275 20.39 -1.31 4.00
CA TRP A 275 20.94 -0.05 4.43
C TRP A 275 22.46 -0.20 4.65
N LEU A 276 23.23 0.77 4.19
CA LEU A 276 24.68 0.85 4.44
C LEU A 276 25.01 1.59 5.74
N ARG A 277 23.98 2.17 6.37
CA ARG A 277 24.01 2.83 7.67
C ARG A 277 22.92 2.27 8.55
N ASP A 278 23.02 2.47 9.87
CA ASP A 278 21.98 2.04 10.80
C ASP A 278 20.75 2.96 10.74
N GLU A 279 20.06 2.93 9.60
CA GLU A 279 18.87 3.70 9.31
C GLU A 279 17.68 2.79 8.94
N GLU A 280 16.52 3.36 8.84
CA GLU A 280 15.29 2.75 8.34
C GLU A 280 14.40 3.79 7.64
N PHE A 281 13.42 3.33 6.86
CA PHE A 281 12.37 4.20 6.35
C PHE A 281 11.38 4.61 7.47
N SER A 282 10.68 5.73 7.28
CA SER A 282 9.66 6.21 8.22
C SER A 282 8.45 5.25 8.34
N THR A 283 8.20 4.43 7.33
CA THR A 283 7.11 3.45 7.25
C THR A 283 7.66 2.07 6.92
N SER A 284 6.98 1.01 7.38
CA SER A 284 7.35 -0.37 7.06
C SER A 284 7.17 -0.72 5.58
N VAL A 285 6.31 0.01 4.87
CA VAL A 285 6.03 -0.16 3.44
C VAL A 285 6.25 1.16 2.73
N VAL A 286 7.07 1.14 1.70
CA VAL A 286 7.40 2.30 0.86
C VAL A 286 7.02 1.98 -0.58
N ASP A 287 6.01 2.65 -1.10
CA ASP A 287 5.51 2.54 -2.47
C ASP A 287 5.94 3.71 -3.38
N ASP A 288 6.74 4.63 -2.84
CA ASP A 288 7.38 5.71 -3.58
C ASP A 288 8.77 5.30 -4.06
N ILE A 289 8.87 4.93 -5.34
CA ILE A 289 10.16 4.58 -5.97
C ILE A 289 11.15 5.75 -5.95
N THR A 290 10.65 7.00 -5.89
CA THR A 290 11.50 8.19 -5.87
C THR A 290 12.28 8.29 -4.56
N ALA A 291 11.61 7.98 -3.44
CA ALA A 291 12.26 7.90 -2.13
C ALA A 291 13.36 6.83 -2.13
N VAL A 292 13.09 5.66 -2.72
CA VAL A 292 14.05 4.55 -2.86
C VAL A 292 15.25 4.97 -3.70
N ARG A 293 15.02 5.54 -4.90
CA ARG A 293 16.09 6.01 -5.80
C ARG A 293 16.97 7.10 -5.17
N LYS A 294 16.36 7.98 -4.36
CA LYS A 294 17.12 9.02 -3.64
C LYS A 294 18.15 8.39 -2.71
N ARG A 295 17.75 7.41 -1.91
CA ARG A 295 18.63 6.71 -0.97
C ARG A 295 19.74 5.93 -1.69
N LEU A 296 19.40 5.27 -2.81
CA LEU A 296 20.38 4.58 -3.66
C LEU A 296 21.42 5.55 -4.24
N LYS A 297 21.00 6.74 -4.73
CA LYS A 297 21.93 7.76 -5.25
C LYS A 297 22.84 8.36 -4.20
N LEU A 298 22.35 8.50 -2.97
CA LEU A 298 23.13 8.98 -1.83
C LEU A 298 24.02 7.87 -1.26
N GLN A 299 23.97 6.66 -1.81
CA GLN A 299 24.71 5.50 -1.31
C GLN A 299 24.42 5.21 0.17
N GLU A 300 23.24 5.55 0.66
CA GLU A 300 22.79 5.24 2.02
C GLU A 300 22.30 3.80 2.14
N MET A 301 21.86 3.24 1.02
CA MET A 301 21.46 1.84 0.86
C MET A 301 21.91 1.31 -0.50
N LEU A 302 21.90 -0.01 -0.63
CA LEU A 302 22.07 -0.69 -1.91
C LEU A 302 21.00 -1.73 -2.12
N VAL A 303 20.79 -2.15 -3.36
CA VAL A 303 19.92 -3.26 -3.77
C VAL A 303 20.71 -4.22 -4.64
N PHE A 304 20.38 -5.52 -4.59
CA PHE A 304 21.04 -6.53 -5.41
C PHE A 304 20.08 -7.64 -5.82
N GLU A 305 20.26 -8.13 -7.05
CA GLU A 305 19.44 -9.16 -7.68
C GLU A 305 19.81 -10.55 -7.15
N THR A 306 18.94 -11.12 -6.32
CA THR A 306 19.24 -12.34 -5.58
C THR A 306 19.16 -13.61 -6.43
N THR A 307 18.37 -13.60 -7.53
CA THR A 307 18.22 -14.80 -8.38
C THR A 307 19.49 -15.15 -9.14
N LEU A 308 20.40 -14.19 -9.32
CA LEU A 308 21.71 -14.44 -9.93
C LEU A 308 22.57 -15.39 -9.10
N ALA A 309 22.33 -15.50 -7.79
CA ALA A 309 23.02 -16.46 -6.91
C ALA A 309 22.59 -17.91 -7.14
N ALA A 310 21.49 -18.13 -7.87
CA ALA A 310 20.93 -19.48 -8.13
C ALA A 310 20.98 -19.89 -9.62
N GLN A 311 21.74 -19.19 -10.46
CA GLN A 311 21.82 -19.46 -11.91
C GLN A 311 23.06 -20.28 -12.32
N GLY A 312 23.84 -20.79 -11.36
CA GLY A 312 25.01 -21.65 -11.63
C GLY A 312 26.22 -20.94 -12.23
N GLN A 313 26.17 -19.64 -12.45
CA GLN A 313 27.29 -18.82 -12.92
C GLN A 313 27.93 -18.07 -11.76
N ALA A 314 29.25 -17.87 -11.84
CA ALA A 314 29.96 -17.01 -10.88
C ALA A 314 29.69 -15.53 -11.22
N VAL A 315 28.63 -14.98 -10.65
CA VAL A 315 28.27 -13.58 -10.80
C VAL A 315 28.83 -12.77 -9.62
N SER A 316 29.49 -11.66 -9.91
CA SER A 316 30.03 -10.78 -8.88
C SER A 316 28.94 -10.03 -8.14
N PHE A 317 29.20 -9.59 -6.91
CA PHE A 317 28.25 -8.81 -6.12
C PHE A 317 27.90 -7.47 -6.80
N SER A 318 28.90 -6.80 -7.37
CA SER A 318 28.70 -5.56 -8.14
C SER A 318 27.81 -5.76 -9.37
N GLN A 319 27.87 -6.91 -10.03
CA GLN A 319 26.96 -7.24 -11.12
C GLN A 319 25.52 -7.44 -10.62
N ALA A 320 25.34 -8.06 -9.46
CA ALA A 320 24.02 -8.22 -8.84
C ALA A 320 23.43 -6.87 -8.46
N ILE A 321 24.21 -5.95 -7.93
CA ILE A 321 23.82 -4.56 -7.65
C ILE A 321 23.41 -3.84 -8.93
N ALA A 322 24.21 -3.92 -9.99
CA ALA A 322 23.93 -3.27 -11.26
C ALA A 322 22.61 -3.79 -11.91
N ASN A 323 22.33 -5.09 -11.76
CA ASN A 323 21.08 -5.68 -12.25
C ASN A 323 19.86 -5.18 -11.48
N ALA A 324 19.92 -5.12 -10.16
CA ALA A 324 18.83 -4.62 -9.33
C ALA A 324 18.58 -3.13 -9.58
N ASN A 325 19.64 -2.31 -9.70
CA ASN A 325 19.51 -0.89 -10.00
C ASN A 325 18.81 -0.62 -11.34
N ARG A 326 19.02 -1.47 -12.36
CA ARG A 326 18.31 -1.36 -13.64
C ARG A 326 16.80 -1.59 -13.48
N GLN A 327 16.38 -2.52 -12.63
CA GLN A 327 14.96 -2.79 -12.36
C GLN A 327 14.27 -1.63 -11.62
N LEU A 328 15.02 -0.76 -10.96
CA LEU A 328 14.53 0.45 -10.31
C LEU A 328 14.78 1.72 -11.14
N SER A 329 15.21 1.60 -12.40
CA SER A 329 15.42 2.73 -13.30
C SER A 329 14.11 3.45 -13.65
N GLU A 330 14.20 4.65 -14.23
CA GLU A 330 13.03 5.41 -14.67
C GLU A 330 12.27 4.69 -15.80
N GLU A 331 12.96 3.87 -16.58
CA GLU A 331 12.37 3.09 -17.68
C GLU A 331 11.51 1.93 -17.18
N GLU A 332 11.82 1.38 -16.02
CA GLU A 332 11.14 0.22 -15.39
C GLU A 332 10.20 0.64 -14.23
N GLU A 333 9.94 1.94 -14.08
CA GLU A 333 9.13 2.49 -12.96
C GLU A 333 7.75 1.86 -12.86
N ASP A 334 7.12 1.57 -14.00
CA ASP A 334 5.77 0.99 -14.03
C ASP A 334 5.70 -0.44 -13.45
N LYS A 335 6.86 -1.09 -13.29
CA LYS A 335 6.95 -2.43 -12.68
C LYS A 335 7.16 -2.39 -11.18
N PHE A 336 7.57 -1.26 -10.62
CA PHE A 336 7.79 -1.15 -9.19
C PHE A 336 6.46 -1.26 -8.43
N GLU A 337 6.44 -2.08 -7.38
CA GLU A 337 5.29 -2.24 -6.50
C GLU A 337 5.53 -1.58 -5.14
N LEU A 338 6.53 -2.03 -4.39
CA LEU A 338 6.86 -1.48 -3.07
C LEU A 338 8.20 -2.02 -2.54
N VAL A 339 8.66 -1.38 -1.45
CA VAL A 339 9.75 -1.88 -0.60
C VAL A 339 9.19 -2.12 0.81
N ILE A 340 9.58 -3.23 1.43
CA ILE A 340 9.30 -3.50 2.85
C ILE A 340 10.61 -3.31 3.63
N ASP A 341 10.60 -2.39 4.57
CA ASP A 341 11.69 -2.20 5.54
C ASP A 341 11.50 -3.16 6.70
N VAL A 342 12.38 -4.17 6.78
CA VAL A 342 12.26 -5.24 7.77
C VAL A 342 12.50 -4.71 9.19
N LYS A 343 13.48 -3.80 9.38
CA LYS A 343 13.72 -3.17 10.68
C LYS A 343 12.48 -2.41 11.15
N ARG A 344 11.89 -1.59 10.28
CA ARG A 344 10.68 -0.84 10.62
C ARG A 344 9.49 -1.77 10.88
N ALA A 345 9.36 -2.87 10.15
CA ALA A 345 8.36 -3.90 10.42
C ALA A 345 8.56 -4.55 11.80
N ARG A 346 9.81 -4.82 12.23
CA ARG A 346 10.13 -5.30 13.59
C ARG A 346 9.75 -4.28 14.66
N MET A 347 10.02 -3.00 14.44
CA MET A 347 9.58 -1.92 15.34
C MET A 347 8.05 -1.87 15.45
N SER A 348 7.34 -2.15 14.38
CA SER A 348 5.87 -2.33 14.37
C SER A 348 5.40 -3.68 14.95
N ARG A 349 6.29 -4.39 15.64
CA ARG A 349 6.06 -5.67 16.33
C ARG A 349 5.76 -6.86 15.43
N ILE A 350 6.09 -6.81 14.15
CA ILE A 350 5.99 -7.97 13.27
C ILE A 350 7.14 -8.93 13.60
N LYS A 351 6.81 -10.07 14.20
CA LYS A 351 7.74 -11.11 14.64
C LYS A 351 7.99 -12.11 13.51
N PRO A 352 9.21 -12.70 13.44
CA PRO A 352 9.48 -13.84 12.57
C PRO A 352 8.54 -15.00 12.85
N LEU A 353 8.19 -15.73 11.79
CA LEU A 353 7.40 -16.95 11.88
C LEU A 353 8.11 -17.98 12.77
N ALA A 354 7.39 -18.56 13.72
CA ALA A 354 7.94 -19.59 14.59
C ALA A 354 8.37 -20.80 13.77
N GLN A 355 9.57 -21.32 14.06
CA GLN A 355 10.07 -22.53 13.41
C GLN A 355 9.17 -23.72 13.71
N ALA A 356 8.99 -24.62 12.74
CA ALA A 356 8.46 -25.93 13.04
C ALA A 356 9.53 -26.67 13.84
N HIS A 357 9.18 -27.18 15.03
CA HIS A 357 10.04 -28.11 15.71
C HIS A 357 10.14 -29.38 14.87
N ALA A 358 11.04 -29.38 13.91
CA ALA A 358 11.50 -30.62 13.30
C ALA A 358 12.52 -31.22 14.28
N VAL A 359 12.09 -32.22 15.05
CA VAL A 359 13.01 -33.15 15.65
C VAL A 359 13.55 -33.99 14.48
N ALA A 360 14.54 -33.47 13.80
CA ALA A 360 15.35 -34.22 12.88
C ALA A 360 16.80 -33.90 13.20
N GLU A 361 17.47 -34.85 13.82
CA GLU A 361 18.93 -34.94 13.80
C GLU A 361 19.39 -35.06 12.34
N ALA A 362 19.39 -33.96 11.63
CA ALA A 362 20.06 -33.88 10.34
C ALA A 362 21.55 -33.85 10.62
N MET A 363 22.23 -34.95 10.36
CA MET A 363 23.69 -34.95 10.30
C MET A 363 24.16 -33.81 9.39
N PRO A 364 25.09 -32.98 9.84
CA PRO A 364 25.62 -31.89 9.01
C PRO A 364 26.38 -32.50 7.83
N VAL A 365 25.84 -32.37 6.64
CA VAL A 365 26.61 -32.57 5.42
C VAL A 365 27.54 -31.36 5.32
N GLU A 366 28.76 -31.48 5.80
CA GLU A 366 29.84 -30.54 5.53
C GLU A 366 30.17 -30.60 4.03
N VAL A 367 29.56 -29.73 3.27
CA VAL A 367 30.00 -29.46 1.89
C VAL A 367 31.26 -28.59 2.02
N GLU A 368 32.43 -29.20 1.82
CA GLU A 368 33.66 -28.43 1.68
C GLU A 368 33.51 -27.46 0.51
N PRO A 369 33.91 -26.18 0.68
CA PRO A 369 33.79 -25.18 -0.38
C PRO A 369 34.77 -25.49 -1.51
N GLU A 370 34.27 -26.07 -2.61
CA GLU A 370 35.02 -26.18 -3.85
C GLU A 370 35.03 -24.82 -4.58
N GLY A 371 36.11 -24.11 -4.48
CA GLY A 371 36.39 -22.88 -5.26
C GLY A 371 36.45 -21.61 -4.40
N THR A 372 37.51 -20.87 -4.59
CA THR A 372 37.74 -19.54 -3.97
C THR A 372 36.93 -18.51 -4.75
N ILE A 373 35.83 -18.01 -4.19
CA ILE A 373 35.15 -16.84 -4.73
C ILE A 373 35.93 -15.60 -4.27
N SER A 374 36.37 -14.80 -5.23
CA SER A 374 37.02 -13.53 -4.94
C SER A 374 36.03 -12.55 -4.34
N ILE A 375 36.30 -12.07 -3.13
CA ILE A 375 35.57 -10.94 -2.54
C ILE A 375 36.06 -9.65 -3.20
N GLU A 376 35.13 -8.86 -3.70
CA GLU A 376 35.39 -7.55 -4.30
C GLU A 376 35.74 -6.52 -3.21
N ASP A 377 36.50 -5.49 -3.58
CA ASP A 377 36.71 -4.32 -2.72
C ASP A 377 35.46 -3.43 -2.77
N ALA A 378 35.06 -2.90 -1.60
CA ALA A 378 33.97 -1.96 -1.53
C ALA A 378 34.33 -0.68 -2.32
N PRO A 379 33.37 -0.10 -3.07
CA PRO A 379 33.58 1.19 -3.71
C PRO A 379 33.78 2.30 -2.66
N ASP A 380 34.19 3.48 -3.11
CA ASP A 380 34.24 4.64 -2.23
C ASP A 380 32.83 5.01 -1.79
N LEU A 381 32.53 4.72 -0.53
CA LEU A 381 31.23 5.00 0.10
C LEU A 381 31.38 6.18 1.06
N PRO A 382 30.39 7.08 1.16
CA PRO A 382 30.43 8.18 2.12
C PRO A 382 30.36 7.62 3.55
N ASP A 383 31.43 7.83 4.32
CA ASP A 383 31.53 7.31 5.71
C ASP A 383 30.70 8.10 6.73
N GLU A 384 30.35 9.34 6.42
CA GLU A 384 29.57 10.19 7.31
C GLU A 384 28.30 10.70 6.60
N ALA A 385 27.22 10.84 7.37
CA ALA A 385 26.17 11.75 6.96
C ALA A 385 26.84 13.08 6.64
N ILE A 386 26.59 13.64 5.46
CA ILE A 386 27.05 14.98 5.11
C ILE A 386 26.47 15.94 6.16
N THR A 387 27.13 16.02 7.30
CA THR A 387 26.98 17.12 8.22
C THR A 387 27.59 18.30 7.51
N ASP A 388 26.73 19.17 6.96
CA ASP A 388 27.13 20.46 6.43
C ASP A 388 27.97 21.19 7.49
N THR A 389 29.27 21.06 7.41
CA THR A 389 30.19 21.91 8.17
C THR A 389 29.99 23.32 7.60
N PRO A 390 29.53 24.30 8.39
CA PRO A 390 29.28 25.63 7.88
C PRO A 390 30.61 26.33 7.59
N THR A 391 31.02 26.31 6.33
CA THR A 391 32.07 27.20 5.84
C THR A 391 31.44 28.50 5.41
N SER A 392 31.58 29.50 6.24
CA SER A 392 31.36 30.94 6.10
C SER A 392 30.26 31.54 6.95
N GLU A 393 30.60 32.65 7.59
CA GLU A 393 29.73 33.55 8.34
C GLU A 393 28.68 34.16 7.42
N LEU A 394 27.51 33.52 7.34
CA LEU A 394 26.31 34.05 6.67
C LEU A 394 25.28 34.45 7.72
N ASP A 395 24.56 35.55 7.43
CA ASP A 395 23.47 36.08 8.22
C ASP A 395 22.46 34.93 8.58
N PRO A 396 21.95 34.85 9.82
CA PRO A 396 20.99 33.82 10.25
C PRO A 396 19.75 33.70 9.36
N LYS A 397 19.30 34.81 8.76
CA LYS A 397 18.17 34.82 7.83
C LYS A 397 18.47 34.13 6.51
N ASP A 398 19.67 34.31 5.98
CA ASP A 398 20.13 33.64 4.75
C ASP A 398 20.37 32.15 4.97
N ARG A 399 20.76 31.77 6.20
CA ARG A 399 20.93 30.38 6.60
C ARG A 399 19.59 29.64 6.65
N LEU A 400 18.56 30.24 7.24
CA LEU A 400 17.20 29.70 7.30
C LEU A 400 16.61 29.55 5.89
N ALA A 401 16.73 30.57 5.04
CA ALA A 401 16.26 30.54 3.66
C ALA A 401 17.00 29.49 2.81
N ARG A 402 18.29 29.23 3.09
CA ARG A 402 19.06 28.17 2.44
C ARG A 402 18.63 26.80 2.90
N TRP A 403 18.37 26.61 4.20
CA TRP A 403 17.85 25.35 4.74
C TRP A 403 16.45 25.05 4.22
N GLN A 404 15.55 26.02 4.18
CA GLN A 404 14.23 25.87 3.59
C GLN A 404 14.31 25.47 2.12
N ARG A 405 15.23 26.03 1.34
CA ARG A 405 15.49 25.66 -0.06
C ARG A 405 16.09 24.27 -0.22
N LYS A 406 16.97 23.84 0.69
CA LYS A 406 17.51 22.46 0.69
C LYS A 406 16.48 21.41 1.08
N LEU A 407 15.50 21.76 1.92
CA LEU A 407 14.37 20.89 2.27
C LEU A 407 13.37 20.72 1.13
N LEU A 408 13.30 21.68 0.20
CA LEU A 408 12.46 21.59 -1.00
C LEU A 408 13.22 20.77 -2.07
N ASP A 409 12.74 19.57 -2.35
CA ASP A 409 13.23 18.80 -3.49
C ASP A 409 12.67 19.42 -4.78
N LEU A 410 13.51 20.20 -5.49
CA LEU A 410 13.18 20.85 -6.76
C LEU A 410 13.40 19.94 -7.97
N SER A 411 13.73 18.67 -7.76
CA SER A 411 13.83 17.73 -8.87
C SER A 411 12.45 17.31 -9.37
N LEU A 412 12.34 16.95 -10.65
CA LEU A 412 11.10 16.40 -11.21
C LEU A 412 10.72 15.02 -10.64
N ARG A 413 11.40 14.57 -9.61
CA ARG A 413 11.06 13.39 -8.79
C ARG A 413 10.02 13.74 -7.73
N ASN A 414 9.96 15.01 -7.34
CA ASN A 414 8.96 15.49 -6.40
C ASN A 414 7.58 15.44 -7.06
N THR A 415 6.65 14.71 -6.45
CA THR A 415 5.25 14.61 -6.92
C THR A 415 4.53 15.96 -6.95
N LEU A 416 5.02 16.95 -6.18
CA LEU A 416 4.55 18.33 -6.24
C LEU A 416 5.04 19.08 -7.49
N LEU A 417 6.04 18.58 -8.21
CA LEU A 417 6.51 19.11 -9.49
C LEU A 417 6.15 18.22 -10.68
N ASN A 418 6.09 16.92 -10.48
CA ASN A 418 5.79 15.96 -11.52
C ASN A 418 4.74 14.95 -11.01
N PHE A 419 3.50 15.44 -10.90
CA PHE A 419 2.39 14.63 -10.43
C PHE A 419 2.05 13.52 -11.42
N LYS A 420 2.11 12.28 -10.96
CA LYS A 420 1.63 11.11 -11.68
C LYS A 420 0.44 10.51 -10.93
N GLN A 421 -0.59 10.14 -11.69
CA GLN A 421 -1.77 9.51 -11.12
C GLN A 421 -1.45 8.05 -10.73
N GLY A 422 -1.10 7.85 -9.47
CA GLY A 422 -0.83 6.53 -8.89
C GLY A 422 -1.99 5.99 -8.05
N LYS A 423 -1.77 4.88 -7.35
CA LYS A 423 -2.78 4.23 -6.47
C LYS A 423 -3.28 5.15 -5.35
N LYS A 424 -2.44 6.09 -4.89
CA LYS A 424 -2.77 7.08 -3.83
C LYS A 424 -3.43 8.36 -4.34
N ALA A 425 -3.70 8.48 -5.63
CA ALA A 425 -4.33 9.65 -6.21
C ALA A 425 -5.67 9.29 -6.84
N LEU A 426 -6.73 9.95 -6.39
CA LEU A 426 -8.09 9.78 -6.90
C LEU A 426 -8.49 10.99 -7.73
N LEU A 427 -9.09 10.76 -8.89
CA LEU A 427 -9.65 11.83 -9.72
C LEU A 427 -11.11 12.05 -9.32
N LEU A 428 -11.40 13.21 -8.77
CA LEU A 428 -12.75 13.66 -8.44
C LEU A 428 -13.41 14.24 -9.69
N ASP A 429 -14.59 13.74 -10.04
CA ASP A 429 -15.35 14.20 -11.23
C ASP A 429 -16.23 15.40 -10.86
N VAL A 430 -15.58 16.54 -10.65
CA VAL A 430 -16.23 17.79 -10.18
C VAL A 430 -15.39 19.00 -10.60
N ALA A 431 -16.03 20.16 -10.76
CA ALA A 431 -15.31 21.41 -11.00
C ALA A 431 -14.62 21.88 -9.70
N ALA A 432 -13.34 22.24 -9.80
CA ALA A 432 -12.53 22.62 -8.65
C ALA A 432 -13.06 23.82 -7.84
N PRO A 433 -13.54 24.94 -8.47
CA PRO A 433 -14.13 26.02 -7.70
C PRO A 433 -15.39 25.63 -6.94
N GLU A 434 -16.34 24.96 -7.61
CA GLU A 434 -17.61 24.53 -6.99
C GLU A 434 -17.39 23.55 -5.83
N LEU A 435 -16.35 22.71 -5.92
CA LEU A 435 -15.97 21.78 -4.86
C LEU A 435 -15.41 22.53 -3.64
N GLU A 436 -14.52 23.46 -3.89
CA GLU A 436 -13.89 24.27 -2.83
C GLU A 436 -14.92 25.13 -2.11
N ASP A 437 -15.79 25.85 -2.84
CA ASP A 437 -16.88 26.65 -2.25
C ASP A 437 -17.74 25.78 -1.30
N THR A 438 -18.09 24.55 -1.72
CA THR A 438 -18.88 23.61 -0.90
C THR A 438 -18.12 23.16 0.37
N LEU A 439 -16.81 22.99 0.28
CA LEU A 439 -15.98 22.59 1.43
C LEU A 439 -15.76 23.78 2.38
N ALA A 440 -15.51 24.98 1.85
CA ALA A 440 -15.35 26.21 2.62
C ALA A 440 -16.60 26.58 3.44
N GLU A 441 -17.80 26.17 2.99
CA GLU A 441 -19.04 26.25 3.76
C GLU A 441 -19.08 25.26 4.96
N GLY A 442 -18.03 24.45 5.17
CA GLY A 442 -17.96 23.44 6.23
C GLY A 442 -18.77 22.18 5.94
N GLN A 443 -19.13 21.94 4.69
CA GLN A 443 -19.96 20.80 4.30
C GLN A 443 -19.13 19.52 4.16
N SER A 444 -19.72 18.38 4.54
CA SER A 444 -19.15 17.05 4.27
C SER A 444 -19.64 16.52 2.94
N ILE A 445 -18.73 16.06 2.09
CA ILE A 445 -19.03 15.53 0.75
C ILE A 445 -18.81 14.04 0.73
N LYS A 446 -19.79 13.26 0.24
CA LYS A 446 -19.72 11.82 0.12
C LYS A 446 -19.02 11.39 -1.17
N LEU A 447 -18.09 10.46 -1.06
CA LEU A 447 -17.37 9.90 -2.21
C LEU A 447 -18.07 8.63 -2.71
N LEU A 448 -18.41 8.59 -3.99
CA LEU A 448 -19.17 7.50 -4.62
C LEU A 448 -18.49 7.01 -5.91
N PRO A 449 -18.64 5.73 -6.26
CA PRO A 449 -18.20 5.25 -7.56
C PRO A 449 -19.05 5.87 -8.67
N SER A 450 -18.46 6.08 -9.84
CA SER A 450 -19.17 6.61 -11.00
C SER A 450 -20.20 5.59 -11.50
N PRO A 451 -21.45 5.98 -11.78
CA PRO A 451 -22.47 5.07 -12.32
C PRO A 451 -21.99 4.39 -13.62
N ALA A 452 -22.33 3.11 -13.80
CA ALA A 452 -21.87 2.29 -14.94
C ALA A 452 -22.24 2.88 -16.32
N LEU A 453 -23.37 3.57 -16.44
CA LEU A 453 -23.80 4.31 -17.65
C LEU A 453 -22.85 5.45 -18.04
N MET A 454 -22.04 5.93 -17.12
CA MET A 454 -21.06 7.01 -17.33
C MET A 454 -19.64 6.49 -17.60
N GLN A 455 -19.39 5.20 -17.44
CA GLN A 455 -18.06 4.60 -17.64
C GLN A 455 -17.70 4.35 -19.11
N GLY A 456 -18.70 4.50 -20.04
CA GLY A 456 -18.54 4.57 -21.50
C GLY A 456 -17.38 3.78 -22.09
N GLN A 457 -17.38 2.46 -21.96
CA GLN A 457 -16.40 1.56 -22.58
C GLN A 457 -17.03 0.85 -23.78
N ASP A 458 -17.48 1.59 -24.78
CA ASP A 458 -17.66 0.98 -26.12
C ASP A 458 -16.68 1.63 -27.10
N PRO A 459 -15.63 0.91 -27.53
CA PRO A 459 -14.65 1.44 -28.49
C PRO A 459 -15.22 1.66 -29.90
N ARG A 460 -16.49 1.31 -30.13
CA ARG A 460 -17.09 1.28 -31.49
C ARG A 460 -17.97 2.48 -31.82
N SER A 461 -18.26 3.39 -30.87
CA SER A 461 -19.15 4.55 -31.08
C SER A 461 -18.42 5.91 -30.95
N GLN A 462 -17.22 6.04 -31.45
CA GLN A 462 -16.46 7.29 -31.42
C GLN A 462 -16.78 8.18 -32.62
N GLN A 463 -17.94 8.81 -32.65
CA GLN A 463 -18.12 10.04 -33.40
C GLN A 463 -17.87 11.24 -32.47
N LEU A 464 -17.09 12.22 -32.93
CA LEU A 464 -16.60 13.39 -32.17
C LEU A 464 -17.74 14.20 -31.52
N HIS A 465 -18.95 14.13 -32.07
CA HIS A 465 -20.14 14.79 -31.54
C HIS A 465 -20.76 14.09 -30.32
N GLU A 466 -20.71 12.75 -30.27
CA GLU A 466 -21.20 11.98 -29.14
C GLU A 466 -20.28 12.11 -27.92
N ALA A 467 -18.97 12.20 -28.14
CA ALA A 467 -18.01 12.43 -27.07
C ALA A 467 -18.21 13.78 -26.35
N ARG A 468 -18.53 14.84 -27.10
CA ARG A 468 -18.83 16.17 -26.51
C ARG A 468 -20.13 16.18 -25.74
N SER A 469 -21.19 15.56 -26.26
CA SER A 469 -22.48 15.46 -25.57
C SER A 469 -22.39 14.62 -24.30
N LEU A 470 -21.56 13.58 -24.29
CA LEU A 470 -21.29 12.73 -23.13
C LEU A 470 -20.50 13.48 -22.03
N GLU A 471 -19.56 14.33 -22.41
CA GLU A 471 -18.82 15.15 -21.47
C GLU A 471 -19.66 16.25 -20.83
N ASP A 472 -20.57 16.87 -21.61
CA ASP A 472 -21.51 17.88 -21.12
C ASP A 472 -22.55 17.26 -20.17
N LEU A 473 -23.03 16.05 -20.48
CA LEU A 473 -23.90 15.27 -19.58
C LEU A 473 -23.20 14.91 -18.29
N ARG A 474 -21.92 14.50 -18.35
CA ARG A 474 -21.11 14.22 -17.16
C ARG A 474 -20.93 15.45 -16.27
N LYS A 475 -20.62 16.61 -16.86
CA LYS A 475 -20.51 17.87 -16.11
C LYS A 475 -21.83 18.26 -15.44
N ALA A 476 -22.94 18.13 -16.14
CA ALA A 476 -24.27 18.41 -15.58
C ALA A 476 -24.59 17.45 -14.43
N HIS A 477 -24.31 16.16 -14.60
CA HIS A 477 -24.54 15.15 -13.57
C HIS A 477 -23.63 15.33 -12.35
N ALA A 478 -22.36 15.68 -12.55
CA ALA A 478 -21.41 16.00 -11.49
C ALA A 478 -21.86 17.23 -10.68
N LYS A 479 -22.37 18.27 -11.35
CA LYS A 479 -22.94 19.47 -10.71
C LYS A 479 -24.18 19.15 -9.87
N ASP A 480 -25.06 18.31 -10.38
CA ASP A 480 -26.25 17.87 -9.62
C ASP A 480 -25.91 16.94 -8.46
N ALA A 481 -24.87 16.12 -8.59
CA ALA A 481 -24.34 15.31 -7.50
C ALA A 481 -23.77 16.19 -6.38
N LEU A 482 -23.00 17.23 -6.72
CA LEU A 482 -22.43 18.14 -5.75
C LEU A 482 -23.52 18.87 -4.93
N LYS A 483 -24.65 19.26 -5.56
CA LYS A 483 -25.81 19.81 -4.83
C LYS A 483 -26.37 18.84 -3.77
N ARG A 484 -26.23 17.51 -3.98
CA ARG A 484 -26.56 16.48 -3.01
C ARG A 484 -25.40 16.15 -2.07
N ARG A 485 -24.30 16.90 -2.14
CA ARG A 485 -23.05 16.66 -1.39
C ARG A 485 -22.44 15.30 -1.72
N GLU A 486 -22.44 14.96 -3.00
CA GLU A 486 -21.87 13.72 -3.54
C GLU A 486 -20.87 14.08 -4.63
N VAL A 487 -19.75 13.34 -4.69
CA VAL A 487 -18.75 13.44 -5.74
C VAL A 487 -18.44 12.06 -6.27
N PHE A 488 -18.40 11.93 -7.58
CA PHE A 488 -18.11 10.68 -8.25
C PHE A 488 -16.63 10.51 -8.54
N ILE A 489 -16.17 9.24 -8.43
CA ILE A 489 -14.81 8.81 -8.75
C ILE A 489 -14.90 7.70 -9.79
N ARG A 490 -14.08 7.77 -10.85
CA ARG A 490 -14.10 6.82 -11.98
C ARG A 490 -13.39 5.52 -11.63
N LEU A 491 -13.89 4.82 -10.65
CA LEU A 491 -13.41 3.50 -10.21
C LEU A 491 -14.61 2.62 -9.92
N GLU A 492 -14.41 1.33 -10.01
CA GLU A 492 -15.39 0.35 -9.54
C GLU A 492 -15.49 0.38 -8.02
N ASP A 493 -16.65 0.01 -7.48
CA ASP A 493 -16.98 0.12 -6.06
C ASP A 493 -15.94 -0.54 -5.15
N GLN A 494 -15.52 -1.76 -5.48
CA GLN A 494 -14.53 -2.50 -4.69
C GLN A 494 -13.13 -1.86 -4.74
N GLU A 495 -12.72 -1.35 -5.90
CA GLU A 495 -11.44 -0.69 -6.06
C GLU A 495 -11.42 0.67 -5.35
N LEU A 496 -12.52 1.42 -5.47
CA LEU A 496 -12.67 2.70 -4.77
C LEU A 496 -12.62 2.52 -3.26
N GLU A 497 -13.35 1.54 -2.72
CA GLU A 497 -13.34 1.27 -1.28
C GLU A 497 -11.93 0.89 -0.78
N GLY A 498 -11.24 0.01 -1.50
CA GLY A 498 -9.86 -0.38 -1.18
C GLY A 498 -8.91 0.82 -1.11
N ARG A 499 -8.93 1.68 -2.13
CA ARG A 499 -8.08 2.88 -2.20
C ARG A 499 -8.42 3.92 -1.12
N LEU A 500 -9.71 4.14 -0.84
CA LEU A 500 -10.13 5.07 0.21
C LEU A 500 -9.73 4.58 1.61
N VAL A 501 -9.77 3.27 1.85
CA VAL A 501 -9.28 2.68 3.10
C VAL A 501 -7.77 2.90 3.26
N GLU A 502 -6.99 2.71 2.21
CA GLU A 502 -5.54 2.95 2.22
C GLU A 502 -5.21 4.42 2.49
N LEU A 503 -5.86 5.36 1.78
CA LEU A 503 -5.69 6.79 1.99
C LEU A 503 -6.08 7.20 3.42
N TYR A 504 -7.21 6.71 3.93
CA TYR A 504 -7.67 7.01 5.28
C TYR A 504 -6.67 6.51 6.34
N ARG A 505 -6.20 5.27 6.21
CA ARG A 505 -5.21 4.69 7.14
C ARG A 505 -3.88 5.44 7.08
N GLY A 506 -3.38 5.73 5.88
CA GLY A 506 -2.15 6.47 5.67
C GLY A 506 -2.20 7.87 6.29
N ALA A 507 -3.28 8.63 6.04
CA ALA A 507 -3.47 9.95 6.61
C ALA A 507 -3.58 9.92 8.14
N ARG A 508 -4.31 8.95 8.68
CA ARG A 508 -4.46 8.79 10.13
C ARG A 508 -3.15 8.43 10.83
N ASN A 509 -2.36 7.54 10.23
CA ASN A 509 -1.04 7.19 10.77
C ASN A 509 -0.09 8.39 10.73
N ALA A 510 -0.04 9.13 9.62
CA ALA A 510 0.78 10.33 9.50
C ALA A 510 0.41 11.38 10.55
N MET A 511 -0.88 11.58 10.81
CA MET A 511 -1.37 12.49 11.84
C MET A 511 -1.01 12.01 13.25
N GLN A 512 -1.11 10.71 13.53
CA GLN A 512 -0.80 10.13 14.86
C GLN A 512 0.70 10.07 15.15
N GLU A 513 1.53 9.81 14.14
CA GLU A 513 2.99 9.65 14.30
C GLU A 513 3.74 10.96 14.11
N GLY A 514 3.32 11.81 13.16
CA GLY A 514 4.02 13.04 12.77
C GLY A 514 3.27 14.33 13.08
N GLY A 515 2.00 14.27 13.52
CA GLY A 515 1.18 15.45 13.76
C GLY A 515 0.89 16.28 12.50
N SER A 516 1.13 15.71 11.31
CA SER A 516 1.02 16.44 10.05
C SER A 516 -0.05 15.82 9.15
N ASN A 517 -0.90 16.66 8.55
CA ASN A 517 -1.82 16.23 7.53
C ASN A 517 -1.07 15.93 6.21
N THR A 518 -1.32 14.76 5.63
CA THR A 518 -0.71 14.32 4.35
C THR A 518 -1.73 14.19 3.22
N LEU A 519 -2.99 14.53 3.48
CA LEU A 519 -4.07 14.37 2.53
C LEU A 519 -4.55 15.72 1.99
N PHE A 520 -4.45 15.91 0.67
CA PHE A 520 -4.76 17.17 0.00
C PHE A 520 -5.60 16.94 -1.25
N ILE A 521 -6.44 17.93 -1.59
CA ILE A 521 -7.01 18.07 -2.92
C ILE A 521 -6.12 19.01 -3.73
N ALA A 522 -5.74 18.58 -4.94
CA ALA A 522 -5.05 19.42 -5.90
C ALA A 522 -6.07 20.22 -6.73
N LEU A 523 -6.15 21.53 -6.52
CA LEU A 523 -7.04 22.42 -7.25
C LEU A 523 -6.28 23.09 -8.40
N GLY A 524 -6.39 22.49 -9.58
CA GLY A 524 -5.70 22.94 -10.78
C GLY A 524 -4.27 22.41 -10.90
N PHE A 525 -3.82 22.36 -12.17
CA PHE A 525 -2.48 21.85 -12.50
C PHE A 525 -1.83 22.77 -13.53
N LEU A 526 -0.55 23.04 -13.33
CA LEU A 526 0.32 23.57 -14.37
C LEU A 526 0.90 22.41 -15.17
N VAL A 527 0.83 22.51 -16.51
CA VAL A 527 1.39 21.52 -17.41
C VAL A 527 2.40 22.20 -18.33
N TRP A 528 3.62 21.70 -18.38
CA TRP A 528 4.66 22.22 -19.27
C TRP A 528 5.48 21.10 -19.91
N THR A 529 6.23 21.43 -20.93
CA THR A 529 7.17 20.53 -21.58
C THR A 529 8.60 20.95 -21.29
N ARG A 530 9.48 19.99 -21.12
CA ARG A 530 10.89 20.26 -20.90
C ARG A 530 11.59 20.59 -22.21
N PRO A 531 12.53 21.58 -22.22
CA PRO A 531 13.32 21.90 -23.41
C PRO A 531 14.18 20.71 -23.93
N ASP A 532 14.66 19.87 -23.00
CA ASP A 532 15.52 18.69 -23.29
C ASP A 532 14.72 17.45 -23.70
N LYS A 533 13.39 17.40 -23.43
CA LYS A 533 12.48 16.31 -23.79
C LYS A 533 11.10 16.85 -24.19
N PRO A 534 10.92 17.35 -25.40
CA PRO A 534 9.67 18.03 -25.83
C PRO A 534 8.45 17.09 -25.87
N ASP A 535 8.64 15.78 -25.90
CA ASP A 535 7.56 14.80 -25.84
C ASP A 535 7.10 14.47 -24.41
N SER A 536 7.84 14.89 -23.38
CA SER A 536 7.53 14.63 -21.99
C SER A 536 6.78 15.80 -21.37
N ARG A 537 5.49 15.63 -21.12
CA ARG A 537 4.67 16.60 -20.37
C ARG A 537 4.81 16.39 -18.88
N VAL A 538 5.17 17.44 -18.17
CA VAL A 538 5.28 17.50 -16.72
C VAL A 538 4.04 18.20 -16.17
N LYS A 539 3.51 17.74 -15.05
CA LYS A 539 2.26 18.22 -14.45
C LYS A 539 2.46 18.45 -12.95
N ALA A 540 2.25 19.68 -12.49
CA ALA A 540 2.34 20.03 -11.08
C ALA A 540 1.02 20.58 -10.53
N PRO A 541 0.59 20.21 -9.31
CA PRO A 541 -0.57 20.81 -8.67
C PRO A 541 -0.28 22.30 -8.35
N LEU A 542 -1.29 23.15 -8.48
CA LEU A 542 -1.19 24.59 -8.20
C LEU A 542 -1.52 24.89 -6.74
N ILE A 543 -2.69 24.48 -6.30
CA ILE A 543 -3.21 24.74 -4.95
C ILE A 543 -3.41 23.38 -4.27
N LEU A 544 -2.96 23.28 -3.04
CA LEU A 544 -3.11 22.14 -2.16
C LEU A 544 -4.09 22.50 -1.05
N LEU A 545 -5.32 21.99 -1.14
CA LEU A 545 -6.36 22.17 -0.13
C LEU A 545 -6.28 20.99 0.86
N PRO A 546 -5.92 21.22 2.14
CA PRO A 546 -5.87 20.16 3.13
C PRO A 546 -7.27 19.61 3.42
N ILE A 547 -7.39 18.30 3.50
CA ILE A 547 -8.68 17.64 3.74
C ILE A 547 -8.56 16.51 4.76
N THR A 548 -9.69 16.11 5.32
CA THR A 548 -9.87 14.90 6.12
C THR A 548 -10.83 13.94 5.44
N LEU A 549 -10.49 12.66 5.46
CA LEU A 549 -11.41 11.59 5.13
C LEU A 549 -12.03 11.06 6.43
N ASN A 550 -13.36 11.02 6.49
CA ASN A 550 -14.11 10.49 7.61
C ASN A 550 -14.94 9.30 7.17
N ARG A 551 -15.04 8.29 8.02
CA ARG A 551 -15.90 7.13 7.81
C ARG A 551 -16.76 6.92 9.05
N LYS A 552 -18.06 7.17 8.94
CA LYS A 552 -18.99 6.97 10.07
C LYS A 552 -19.32 5.50 10.28
N SER A 553 -19.43 4.73 9.20
CA SER A 553 -19.63 3.29 9.23
C SER A 553 -19.17 2.67 7.91
N ALA A 554 -18.99 1.35 7.85
CA ALA A 554 -18.65 0.66 6.60
C ALA A 554 -19.70 0.88 5.49
N ARG A 555 -20.96 1.15 5.84
CA ARG A 555 -22.05 1.43 4.89
C ARG A 555 -22.20 2.89 4.47
N SER A 556 -21.83 3.83 5.34
CA SER A 556 -21.98 5.26 5.02
C SER A 556 -20.99 5.73 3.95
N GLY A 557 -20.05 4.86 3.57
CA GLY A 557 -18.96 5.23 2.70
C GLY A 557 -18.02 6.25 3.36
N PHE A 558 -17.13 6.82 2.56
CA PHE A 558 -16.22 7.86 2.98
C PHE A 558 -16.81 9.24 2.70
N THR A 559 -16.59 10.15 3.64
CA THR A 559 -16.89 11.57 3.48
C THR A 559 -15.62 12.38 3.56
N LEU A 560 -15.56 13.39 2.72
CA LEU A 560 -14.50 14.37 2.62
C LEU A 560 -14.92 15.64 3.34
N GLN A 561 -14.02 16.25 4.10
CA GLN A 561 -14.18 17.55 4.74
C GLN A 561 -12.89 18.35 4.63
N GLU A 562 -12.98 19.67 4.66
CA GLU A 562 -11.83 20.56 4.79
C GLU A 562 -11.14 20.31 6.14
N HIS A 563 -9.81 20.37 6.15
CA HIS A 563 -9.00 20.31 7.37
C HIS A 563 -8.83 21.71 7.95
N GLU A 564 -8.48 21.80 9.25
CA GLU A 564 -8.24 23.08 9.93
C GLU A 564 -6.99 23.83 9.43
N ASP A 565 -6.07 23.15 8.75
CA ASP A 565 -4.89 23.75 8.15
C ASP A 565 -5.28 24.64 6.95
N GLU A 566 -4.48 25.68 6.70
CA GLU A 566 -4.71 26.59 5.58
C GLU A 566 -4.31 25.94 4.23
N ALA A 567 -5.09 26.27 3.19
CA ALA A 567 -4.73 25.92 1.82
C ALA A 567 -3.44 26.63 1.39
N LEU A 568 -2.60 25.92 0.64
CA LEU A 568 -1.29 26.41 0.23
C LEU A 568 -1.17 26.45 -1.29
N PHE A 569 -0.59 27.52 -1.84
CA PHE A 569 -0.05 27.45 -3.18
C PHE A 569 1.22 26.59 -3.14
N ASN A 570 1.37 25.68 -4.09
CA ASN A 570 2.47 24.72 -4.10
C ASN A 570 3.85 25.42 -3.97
N PRO A 571 4.48 25.38 -2.79
CA PRO A 571 5.70 26.13 -2.53
C PRO A 571 6.89 25.63 -3.38
N THR A 572 6.90 24.33 -3.67
CA THR A 572 7.94 23.72 -4.51
C THR A 572 7.86 24.20 -5.95
N LEU A 573 6.63 24.35 -6.47
CA LEU A 573 6.40 24.90 -7.81
C LEU A 573 6.80 26.39 -7.91
N VAL A 574 6.46 27.19 -6.90
CA VAL A 574 6.85 28.61 -6.84
C VAL A 574 8.37 28.75 -6.89
N GLU A 575 9.08 27.98 -6.08
CA GLU A 575 10.54 28.07 -6.02
C GLU A 575 11.20 27.54 -7.32
N MET A 576 10.67 26.49 -7.93
CA MET A 576 11.14 25.97 -9.22
C MET A 576 10.92 27.00 -10.34
N LEU A 577 9.73 27.63 -10.42
CA LEU A 577 9.45 28.66 -11.43
C LEU A 577 10.38 29.86 -11.27
N ARG A 578 10.70 30.25 -10.03
CA ARG A 578 11.63 31.33 -9.74
C ARG A 578 13.06 30.99 -10.17
N GLN A 579 13.54 29.76 -9.89
CA GLN A 579 14.92 29.35 -10.17
C GLN A 579 15.16 29.02 -11.64
N ASP A 580 14.30 28.18 -12.24
CA ASP A 580 14.51 27.64 -13.58
C ASP A 580 13.98 28.57 -14.70
N PHE A 581 12.95 29.35 -14.40
CA PHE A 581 12.29 30.19 -15.39
C PHE A 581 12.35 31.70 -15.07
N GLN A 582 12.91 32.08 -13.90
CA GLN A 582 12.96 33.47 -13.43
C GLN A 582 11.57 34.14 -13.38
N LEU A 583 10.53 33.33 -13.13
CA LEU A 583 9.15 33.77 -13.06
C LEU A 583 8.72 33.99 -11.61
N GLU A 584 8.24 35.19 -11.32
CA GLU A 584 7.60 35.52 -10.04
C GLU A 584 6.08 35.58 -10.24
N LEU A 585 5.35 34.69 -9.58
CA LEU A 585 3.90 34.62 -9.69
C LEU A 585 3.17 35.71 -8.88
N GLY A 586 3.87 36.40 -7.97
CA GLY A 586 3.29 37.40 -7.06
C GLY A 586 2.23 36.80 -6.11
N ILE A 587 2.29 35.49 -5.86
CA ILE A 587 1.41 34.77 -4.94
C ILE A 587 2.30 34.19 -3.83
N ALA A 588 2.05 34.59 -2.59
CA ALA A 588 2.72 33.95 -1.43
C ALA A 588 2.12 32.58 -1.17
N ALA A 589 2.95 31.62 -0.76
CA ALA A 589 2.51 30.23 -0.58
C ALA A 589 1.37 30.08 0.45
N GLY A 590 1.34 30.92 1.48
CA GLY A 590 0.34 30.86 2.55
C GLY A 590 -0.69 31.99 2.57
N ASP A 591 -0.68 32.88 1.57
CA ASP A 591 -1.62 34.01 1.52
C ASP A 591 -2.37 33.97 0.17
N LEU A 592 -3.32 33.05 0.07
CA LEU A 592 -4.12 32.86 -1.12
C LEU A 592 -5.29 33.85 -1.15
N PRO A 593 -5.56 34.52 -2.30
CA PRO A 593 -6.70 35.41 -2.45
C PRO A 593 -8.02 34.66 -2.24
N ARG A 594 -8.93 35.27 -1.49
CA ARG A 594 -10.26 34.75 -1.17
C ARG A 594 -11.34 35.68 -1.77
N ASP A 595 -12.49 35.08 -2.05
CA ASP A 595 -13.71 35.78 -2.43
C ASP A 595 -14.81 35.60 -1.37
N GLU A 596 -16.08 35.85 -1.70
CA GLU A 596 -17.20 35.73 -0.75
C GLU A 596 -17.53 34.28 -0.40
N SER A 597 -17.14 33.29 -1.23
CA SER A 597 -17.47 31.86 -1.08
C SER A 597 -16.32 31.01 -0.58
N GLY A 598 -15.07 31.44 -0.74
CA GLY A 598 -13.90 30.67 -0.34
C GLY A 598 -12.61 31.21 -0.98
N LEU A 599 -11.83 30.34 -1.61
CA LEU A 599 -10.62 30.70 -2.35
C LEU A 599 -10.98 31.22 -3.76
N ASP A 600 -10.46 32.36 -4.17
CA ASP A 600 -10.58 32.83 -5.57
C ASP A 600 -9.72 31.99 -6.52
N ILE A 601 -10.12 30.73 -6.73
CA ILE A 601 -9.41 29.77 -7.60
C ILE A 601 -9.32 30.28 -9.03
N ALA A 602 -10.39 30.89 -9.54
CA ALA A 602 -10.44 31.43 -10.90
C ALA A 602 -9.48 32.60 -11.08
N GLY A 603 -9.40 33.48 -10.10
CA GLY A 603 -8.46 34.59 -10.07
C GLY A 603 -7.01 34.11 -9.96
N ILE A 604 -6.73 33.14 -9.12
CA ILE A 604 -5.41 32.50 -8.99
C ILE A 604 -4.99 31.91 -10.34
N TRP A 605 -5.83 31.13 -10.99
CA TRP A 605 -5.53 30.54 -12.30
C TRP A 605 -5.29 31.62 -13.37
N LYS A 606 -6.05 32.72 -13.34
CA LYS A 606 -5.86 33.84 -14.26
C LYS A 606 -4.52 34.52 -14.04
N ARG A 607 -4.10 34.72 -12.78
CA ARG A 607 -2.78 35.31 -12.44
C ARG A 607 -1.65 34.41 -12.93
N VAL A 608 -1.71 33.12 -12.66
CA VAL A 608 -0.71 32.14 -13.13
C VAL A 608 -0.60 32.15 -14.66
N ARG A 609 -1.73 32.16 -15.38
CA ARG A 609 -1.75 32.25 -16.84
C ARG A 609 -1.16 33.55 -17.37
N SER A 610 -1.36 34.64 -16.67
CA SER A 610 -0.83 35.95 -17.08
C SER A 610 0.67 36.07 -16.84
N ALA A 611 1.19 35.44 -15.79
CA ALA A 611 2.63 35.41 -15.49
C ALA A 611 3.43 34.54 -16.45
N ILE A 612 2.80 33.49 -17.02
CA ILE A 612 3.46 32.53 -17.93
C ILE A 612 3.40 33.00 -19.41
N LYS A 613 2.55 33.94 -19.77
CA LYS A 613 2.49 34.51 -21.12
C LYS A 613 3.56 35.58 -21.33
#